data_2253661ac3c73ee6e86130987dba74d3
#
_entry.id   2253661ac3c73ee6e86130987dba74d3
#
_cell.length_a   1.000
_cell.length_b   1.000
_cell.length_c   1.000
_cell.angle_alpha   90.00
_cell.angle_beta   90.00
_cell.angle_gamma   90.00
#
_symmetry.space_group_name_H-M   'P 1'
#
loop_
_entity.id
_entity.type
_entity.pdbx_description
1 polymer ?
#
loop_
_entity_poly.entity_id
_entity_poly.type
_entity_poly.pdbx_seq_one_letter_code
_entity_poly.pdbx_strand_id
1 'polypeptide(L)'
;MLVCPNKVRSTESVSAMSPTRITHLIAGAEWDGTAERTSPVYNPATGEQTGVLDLATPQLVDEVVRGAKVAWENEWQHSTLTKRTQILFKFRELLNERKDEIAELITAEHGKVTSDALGEVMRGLEVAEFACGISHLLKGGYSENVSTGVDVFSIRQSLGVVAIISPFNFPAMVPLWFVPIAIACGNAVVIKPSEKDP
;
A
#
# COMPACT_ATOMS: atom_id res chain seq x y z
N MET A 1 -20.54 -42.92 -46.55
CA MET A 1 -19.43 -43.19 -45.66
C MET A 1 -18.34 -42.16 -45.99
N LEU A 2 -18.38 -41.00 -45.37
CA LEU A 2 -17.43 -39.92 -45.59
C LEU A 2 -16.64 -39.74 -44.31
N VAL A 3 -15.35 -40.02 -44.38
CA VAL A 3 -14.39 -39.87 -43.30
C VAL A 3 -13.86 -38.44 -43.32
N CYS A 4 -14.13 -37.68 -42.28
CA CYS A 4 -13.49 -36.38 -42.05
C CYS A 4 -12.08 -36.58 -41.48
N PRO A 5 -11.04 -35.91 -42.01
CA PRO A 5 -9.73 -35.99 -41.42
C PRO A 5 -9.65 -35.06 -40.21
N ASN A 6 -9.30 -35.61 -39.04
CA ASN A 6 -8.92 -34.91 -37.85
C ASN A 6 -7.68 -34.04 -38.12
N LYS A 7 -7.88 -32.70 -38.18
CA LYS A 7 -6.78 -31.76 -38.04
C LYS A 7 -6.40 -31.68 -36.54
N VAL A 8 -5.33 -32.34 -36.19
CA VAL A 8 -4.61 -32.08 -34.94
C VAL A 8 -4.14 -30.64 -35.01
N ARG A 9 -4.72 -29.77 -34.15
CA ARG A 9 -4.18 -28.44 -33.94
C ARG A 9 -2.80 -28.60 -33.29
N SER A 10 -1.78 -28.14 -33.98
CA SER A 10 -0.46 -27.94 -33.42
C SER A 10 -0.58 -27.05 -32.18
N THR A 11 -0.14 -27.56 -31.05
CA THR A 11 0.09 -26.76 -29.85
C THR A 11 1.21 -25.77 -30.15
N GLU A 12 0.86 -24.56 -30.51
CA GLU A 12 1.82 -23.45 -30.46
C GLU A 12 2.33 -23.38 -29.03
N SER A 13 3.64 -23.54 -28.88
CA SER A 13 4.33 -23.36 -27.63
C SER A 13 4.15 -21.93 -27.19
N VAL A 14 3.32 -21.69 -26.17
CA VAL A 14 3.28 -20.41 -25.44
C VAL A 14 4.70 -20.24 -24.89
N SER A 15 5.42 -19.29 -25.44
CA SER A 15 6.72 -18.86 -24.91
C SER A 15 6.52 -18.51 -23.44
N ALA A 16 7.10 -19.30 -22.54
CA ALA A 16 7.04 -19.02 -21.11
C ALA A 16 7.70 -17.66 -20.89
N MET A 17 6.91 -16.67 -20.53
CA MET A 17 7.42 -15.36 -20.13
C MET A 17 8.31 -15.56 -18.90
N SER A 18 9.51 -14.99 -18.93
CA SER A 18 10.37 -15.01 -17.74
C SER A 18 9.66 -14.31 -16.57
N PRO A 19 9.71 -14.89 -15.35
CA PRO A 19 9.06 -14.26 -14.19
C PRO A 19 9.53 -12.82 -13.99
N THR A 20 8.58 -11.91 -13.72
CA THR A 20 8.87 -10.50 -13.49
C THR A 20 9.54 -10.32 -12.13
N ARG A 21 10.64 -9.55 -12.06
CA ARG A 21 11.23 -9.16 -10.78
C ARG A 21 10.33 -8.15 -10.09
N ILE A 22 10.01 -8.41 -8.83
CA ILE A 22 9.27 -7.49 -7.94
C ILE A 22 10.23 -7.02 -6.86
N THR A 23 10.53 -5.73 -6.85
CA THR A 23 11.52 -5.13 -5.96
C THR A 23 10.87 -4.11 -5.00
N HIS A 24 11.67 -3.52 -4.11
CA HIS A 24 11.21 -2.54 -3.15
C HIS A 24 10.99 -1.18 -3.80
N LEU A 25 9.96 -0.46 -3.33
CA LEU A 25 9.77 0.97 -3.63
C LEU A 25 10.24 1.79 -2.42
N ILE A 26 11.34 2.52 -2.56
CA ILE A 26 11.97 3.30 -1.47
C ILE A 26 12.07 4.76 -1.89
N ALA A 27 11.54 5.66 -1.10
CA ALA A 27 11.55 7.10 -1.36
C ALA A 27 11.03 7.49 -2.75
N GLY A 28 10.04 6.75 -3.28
CA GLY A 28 9.43 7.00 -4.58
C GLY A 28 10.17 6.44 -5.79
N ALA A 29 11.24 5.67 -5.59
CA ALA A 29 12.00 5.00 -6.64
C ALA A 29 12.08 3.49 -6.41
N GLU A 30 12.13 2.72 -7.51
CA GLU A 30 12.44 1.30 -7.43
C GLU A 30 13.88 1.10 -6.91
N TRP A 31 14.03 0.14 -6.00
CA TRP A 31 15.33 -0.22 -5.48
C TRP A 31 16.14 -1.01 -6.52
N ASP A 32 17.32 -0.53 -6.84
CA ASP A 32 18.22 -1.09 -7.87
C ASP A 32 19.28 -2.07 -7.32
N GLY A 33 19.23 -2.35 -6.01
CA GLY A 33 20.17 -3.26 -5.37
C GLY A 33 19.95 -4.74 -5.74
N THR A 34 20.79 -5.60 -5.21
CA THR A 34 20.71 -7.05 -5.38
C THR A 34 20.20 -7.69 -4.09
N ALA A 35 19.09 -8.40 -4.18
CA ALA A 35 18.54 -9.13 -3.04
C ALA A 35 19.38 -10.37 -2.70
N GLU A 36 19.66 -10.57 -1.41
CA GLU A 36 20.34 -11.80 -0.93
C GLU A 36 19.40 -13.02 -0.94
N ARG A 37 18.09 -12.78 -0.81
CA ARG A 37 17.05 -13.80 -0.81
C ARG A 37 15.88 -13.35 -1.65
N THR A 38 15.23 -14.28 -2.31
CA THR A 38 14.02 -14.04 -3.10
C THR A 38 12.93 -15.05 -2.74
N SER A 39 11.70 -14.72 -3.10
CA SER A 39 10.54 -15.61 -3.00
C SER A 39 9.82 -15.69 -4.34
N PRO A 40 9.39 -16.87 -4.80
CA PRO A 40 8.58 -16.99 -6.01
C PRO A 40 7.16 -16.48 -5.73
N VAL A 41 6.57 -15.82 -6.74
CA VAL A 41 5.16 -15.42 -6.76
C VAL A 41 4.46 -16.22 -7.83
N TYR A 42 3.30 -16.77 -7.50
CA TYR A 42 2.55 -17.67 -8.36
C TYR A 42 1.16 -17.12 -8.67
N ASN A 43 0.69 -17.35 -9.89
CA ASN A 43 -0.72 -17.21 -10.19
C ASN A 43 -1.51 -18.35 -9.53
N PRO A 44 -2.41 -18.09 -8.57
CA PRO A 44 -3.11 -19.13 -7.84
C PRO A 44 -4.12 -19.90 -8.69
N ALA A 45 -4.53 -19.36 -9.85
CA ALA A 45 -5.46 -20.01 -10.75
C ALA A 45 -4.78 -21.06 -11.66
N THR A 46 -3.52 -20.82 -12.05
CA THR A 46 -2.77 -21.69 -12.97
C THR A 46 -1.66 -22.48 -12.30
N GLY A 47 -1.16 -22.00 -11.15
CA GLY A 47 0.03 -22.55 -10.48
C GLY A 47 1.35 -22.16 -11.16
N GLU A 48 1.32 -21.31 -12.18
CA GLU A 48 2.51 -20.83 -12.87
C GLU A 48 3.20 -19.72 -12.09
N GLN A 49 4.53 -19.73 -12.09
CA GLN A 49 5.31 -18.66 -11.49
C GLN A 49 5.26 -17.42 -12.37
N THR A 50 4.72 -16.30 -11.84
CA THR A 50 4.59 -15.01 -12.52
C THR A 50 5.64 -14.02 -12.11
N GLY A 51 6.18 -14.14 -10.89
CA GLY A 51 7.14 -13.19 -10.36
C GLY A 51 8.23 -13.80 -9.49
N VAL A 52 9.24 -12.98 -9.22
CA VAL A 52 10.31 -13.24 -8.24
C VAL A 52 10.42 -11.99 -7.36
N LEU A 53 10.03 -12.14 -6.09
CA LEU A 53 10.04 -11.06 -5.10
C LEU A 53 11.39 -10.98 -4.40
N ASP A 54 11.98 -9.80 -4.36
CA ASP A 54 13.14 -9.49 -3.54
C ASP A 54 12.73 -9.41 -2.06
N LEU A 55 13.45 -10.12 -1.19
CA LEU A 55 13.24 -10.07 0.25
C LEU A 55 14.24 -9.15 0.91
N ALA A 56 13.75 -8.18 1.69
CA ALA A 56 14.59 -7.24 2.40
C ALA A 56 15.46 -7.93 3.46
N THR A 57 16.70 -7.45 3.61
CA THR A 57 17.57 -7.79 4.74
C THR A 57 17.25 -6.89 5.93
N PRO A 58 17.62 -7.28 7.17
CA PRO A 58 17.50 -6.40 8.33
C PRO A 58 18.20 -5.05 8.12
N GLN A 59 19.35 -5.04 7.44
CA GLN A 59 20.11 -3.82 7.14
C GLN A 59 19.34 -2.88 6.23
N LEU A 60 18.70 -3.43 5.18
CA LEU A 60 17.86 -2.63 4.27
C LEU A 60 16.64 -2.08 5.01
N VAL A 61 16.00 -2.86 5.88
CA VAL A 61 14.89 -2.38 6.72
C VAL A 61 15.33 -1.21 7.60
N ASP A 62 16.50 -1.32 8.26
CA ASP A 62 17.06 -0.24 9.07
C ASP A 62 17.34 1.03 8.26
N GLU A 63 17.81 0.89 7.02
CA GLU A 63 18.04 2.01 6.10
C GLU A 63 16.71 2.68 5.71
N VAL A 64 15.70 1.91 5.36
CA VAL A 64 14.36 2.41 5.01
C VAL A 64 13.74 3.16 6.19
N VAL A 65 13.81 2.59 7.39
CA VAL A 65 13.28 3.24 8.61
C VAL A 65 14.02 4.54 8.92
N ARG A 66 15.35 4.56 8.78
CA ARG A 66 16.15 5.81 8.95
C ARG A 66 15.77 6.84 7.89
N GLY A 67 15.64 6.45 6.63
CA GLY A 67 15.20 7.35 5.55
C GLY A 67 13.81 7.93 5.80
N ALA A 68 12.85 7.10 6.21
CA ALA A 68 11.51 7.53 6.59
C ALA A 68 11.53 8.50 7.77
N LYS A 69 12.39 8.26 8.78
CA LYS A 69 12.57 9.15 9.93
C LYS A 69 13.12 10.51 9.51
N VAL A 70 14.14 10.53 8.67
CA VAL A 70 14.74 11.78 8.14
C VAL A 70 13.71 12.59 7.36
N ALA A 71 12.92 11.95 6.49
CA ALA A 71 11.85 12.62 5.74
C ALA A 71 10.76 13.18 6.67
N TRP A 72 10.40 12.43 7.71
CA TRP A 72 9.47 12.89 8.73
C TRP A 72 10.02 14.08 9.52
N GLU A 73 11.25 14.00 10.04
CA GLU A 73 11.88 15.05 10.86
C GLU A 73 12.09 16.35 10.08
N ASN A 74 12.52 16.28 8.82
CA ASN A 74 12.88 17.45 8.04
C ASN A 74 11.70 18.12 7.33
N GLU A 75 10.64 17.36 7.01
CA GLU A 75 9.56 17.88 6.17
C GLU A 75 8.17 17.58 6.73
N TRP A 76 7.81 16.30 6.90
CA TRP A 76 6.42 15.92 7.03
C TRP A 76 5.79 16.32 8.35
N GLN A 77 6.49 16.21 9.47
CA GLN A 77 5.98 16.62 10.77
C GLN A 77 5.64 18.12 10.83
N HIS A 78 6.34 18.94 10.04
CA HIS A 78 6.14 20.38 9.96
C HIS A 78 5.11 20.81 8.91
N SER A 79 4.57 19.84 8.15
CA SER A 79 3.55 20.14 7.14
C SER A 79 2.26 20.64 7.78
N THR A 80 1.64 21.65 7.16
CA THR A 80 0.35 22.17 7.65
C THR A 80 -0.77 21.16 7.44
N LEU A 81 -1.81 21.20 8.27
CA LEU A 81 -3.01 20.38 8.10
C LEU A 81 -3.62 20.57 6.70
N THR A 82 -3.63 21.79 6.17
CA THR A 82 -4.11 22.11 4.82
C THR A 82 -3.31 21.36 3.75
N LYS A 83 -1.96 21.36 3.83
CA LYS A 83 -1.11 20.63 2.89
C LYS A 83 -1.41 19.11 2.90
N ARG A 84 -1.53 18.53 4.10
CA ARG A 84 -1.87 17.10 4.26
C ARG A 84 -3.23 16.77 3.66
N THR A 85 -4.24 17.61 3.95
CA THR A 85 -5.59 17.45 3.40
C THR A 85 -5.61 17.51 1.88
N GLN A 86 -4.91 18.47 1.26
CA GLN A 86 -4.83 18.58 -0.20
C GLN A 86 -4.20 17.34 -0.86
N ILE A 87 -3.15 16.80 -0.25
CA ILE A 87 -2.50 15.57 -0.74
C ILE A 87 -3.46 14.38 -0.64
N LEU A 88 -4.21 14.26 0.46
CA LEU A 88 -5.18 13.19 0.66
C LEU A 88 -6.35 13.29 -0.30
N PHE A 89 -6.87 14.48 -0.61
CA PHE A 89 -7.89 14.66 -1.66
C PHE A 89 -7.37 14.21 -3.02
N LYS A 90 -6.13 14.59 -3.37
CA LYS A 90 -5.53 14.14 -4.64
C LYS A 90 -5.30 12.63 -4.67
N PHE A 91 -4.86 12.05 -3.56
CA PHE A 91 -4.71 10.59 -3.43
C PHE A 91 -6.06 9.88 -3.60
N ARG A 92 -7.09 10.35 -2.90
CA ARG A 92 -8.46 9.82 -3.02
C ARG A 92 -8.97 9.86 -4.45
N GLU A 93 -8.76 10.97 -5.16
CA GLU A 93 -9.18 11.13 -6.55
C GLU A 93 -8.49 10.12 -7.46
N LEU A 94 -7.15 10.02 -7.39
CA LEU A 94 -6.36 9.06 -8.16
C LEU A 94 -6.77 7.61 -7.86
N LEU A 95 -7.04 7.28 -6.59
CA LEU A 95 -7.51 5.96 -6.20
C LEU A 95 -8.87 5.63 -6.81
N ASN A 96 -9.80 6.60 -6.83
CA ASN A 96 -11.10 6.41 -7.45
C ASN A 96 -11.01 6.30 -8.97
N GLU A 97 -10.15 7.08 -9.64
CA GLU A 97 -9.91 7.00 -11.08
C GLU A 97 -9.33 5.65 -11.49
N ARG A 98 -8.46 5.06 -10.65
CA ARG A 98 -7.71 3.83 -10.97
C ARG A 98 -8.19 2.58 -10.23
N LYS A 99 -9.36 2.62 -9.60
CA LYS A 99 -9.88 1.52 -8.78
C LYS A 99 -10.07 0.21 -9.56
N ASP A 100 -10.51 0.30 -10.80
CA ASP A 100 -10.74 -0.87 -11.65
C ASP A 100 -9.40 -1.53 -12.04
N GLU A 101 -8.39 -0.74 -12.37
CA GLU A 101 -7.01 -1.21 -12.64
C GLU A 101 -6.43 -1.93 -11.42
N ILE A 102 -6.61 -1.36 -10.22
CA ILE A 102 -6.16 -1.98 -8.97
C ILE A 102 -6.91 -3.30 -8.72
N ALA A 103 -8.22 -3.32 -8.98
CA ALA A 103 -9.01 -4.54 -8.83
C ALA A 103 -8.57 -5.66 -9.79
N GLU A 104 -8.21 -5.32 -11.02
CA GLU A 104 -7.64 -6.27 -11.99
C GLU A 104 -6.30 -6.84 -11.53
N LEU A 105 -5.41 -6.00 -10.96
CA LEU A 105 -4.15 -6.45 -10.38
C LEU A 105 -4.37 -7.42 -9.20
N ILE A 106 -5.29 -7.09 -8.30
CA ILE A 106 -5.65 -7.98 -7.18
C ILE A 106 -6.18 -9.32 -7.71
N THR A 107 -7.04 -9.30 -8.73
CA THR A 107 -7.56 -10.53 -9.35
C THR A 107 -6.43 -11.37 -9.94
N ALA A 108 -5.48 -10.75 -10.62
CA ALA A 108 -4.37 -11.44 -11.26
C ALA A 108 -3.42 -12.10 -10.25
N GLU A 109 -3.14 -11.45 -9.12
CA GLU A 109 -2.22 -11.97 -8.10
C GLU A 109 -2.89 -12.86 -7.06
N HIS A 110 -4.02 -12.40 -6.49
CA HIS A 110 -4.72 -13.12 -5.42
C HIS A 110 -5.64 -14.24 -5.94
N GLY A 111 -6.16 -14.11 -7.18
CA GLY A 111 -7.12 -15.07 -7.76
C GLY A 111 -8.58 -14.85 -7.33
N LYS A 112 -8.92 -13.83 -6.55
CA LYS A 112 -10.33 -13.50 -6.26
C LYS A 112 -11.02 -12.92 -7.50
N VAL A 113 -12.36 -13.06 -7.58
CA VAL A 113 -13.12 -12.48 -8.69
C VAL A 113 -13.05 -10.95 -8.66
N THR A 114 -13.08 -10.33 -9.84
CA THR A 114 -12.89 -8.88 -9.99
C THR A 114 -13.91 -8.06 -9.20
N SER A 115 -15.16 -8.54 -9.06
CA SER A 115 -16.18 -7.87 -8.25
C SER A 115 -15.81 -7.80 -6.76
N ASP A 116 -15.20 -8.85 -6.21
CA ASP A 116 -14.74 -8.86 -4.81
C ASP A 116 -13.49 -8.00 -4.64
N ALA A 117 -12.57 -8.04 -5.63
CA ALA A 117 -11.40 -7.17 -5.67
C ALA A 117 -11.80 -5.69 -5.71
N LEU A 118 -12.77 -5.32 -6.56
CA LEU A 118 -13.31 -3.96 -6.60
C LEU A 118 -13.97 -3.56 -5.28
N GLY A 119 -14.74 -4.48 -4.67
CA GLY A 119 -15.34 -4.26 -3.34
C GLY A 119 -14.29 -4.03 -2.26
N GLU A 120 -13.13 -4.69 -2.35
CA GLU A 120 -11.98 -4.45 -1.47
C GLU A 120 -11.41 -3.04 -1.65
N VAL A 121 -11.14 -2.62 -2.88
CA VAL A 121 -10.62 -1.27 -3.19
C VAL A 121 -11.59 -0.19 -2.73
N MET A 122 -12.90 -0.39 -2.94
CA MET A 122 -13.94 0.55 -2.50
C MET A 122 -13.95 0.76 -0.99
N ARG A 123 -13.77 -0.30 -0.19
CA ARG A 123 -13.65 -0.17 1.29
C ARG A 123 -12.39 0.59 1.69
N GLY A 124 -11.29 0.42 0.93
CA GLY A 124 -10.09 1.22 1.12
C GLY A 124 -10.31 2.70 0.77
N LEU A 125 -11.05 2.96 -0.30
CA LEU A 125 -11.43 4.31 -0.74
C LEU A 125 -12.27 5.04 0.33
N GLU A 126 -13.24 4.37 0.95
CA GLU A 126 -14.04 4.93 2.06
C GLU A 126 -13.15 5.45 3.21
N VAL A 127 -12.10 4.72 3.56
CA VAL A 127 -11.17 5.15 4.59
C VAL A 127 -10.27 6.30 4.11
N ALA A 128 -9.86 6.31 2.84
CA ALA A 128 -9.15 7.45 2.27
C ALA A 128 -10.02 8.72 2.28
N GLU A 129 -11.33 8.61 2.01
CA GLU A 129 -12.30 9.71 2.14
C GLU A 129 -12.41 10.21 3.59
N PHE A 130 -12.53 9.29 4.55
CA PHE A 130 -12.50 9.65 5.97
C PHE A 130 -11.22 10.39 6.34
N ALA A 131 -10.07 9.94 5.84
CA ALA A 131 -8.76 10.54 6.11
C ALA A 131 -8.68 12.00 5.63
N CYS A 132 -9.39 12.38 4.57
CA CYS A 132 -9.46 13.76 4.10
C CYS A 132 -10.04 14.71 5.15
N GLY A 133 -10.87 14.21 6.07
CA GLY A 133 -11.49 14.99 7.16
C GLY A 133 -10.73 14.96 8.49
N ILE A 134 -9.65 14.18 8.61
CA ILE A 134 -8.93 13.97 9.89
C ILE A 134 -8.41 15.26 10.50
N SER A 135 -8.08 16.27 9.70
CA SER A 135 -7.64 17.59 10.19
C SER A 135 -8.61 18.19 11.23
N HIS A 136 -9.91 17.92 11.11
CA HIS A 136 -10.92 18.37 12.08
C HIS A 136 -10.89 17.56 13.39
N LEU A 137 -10.37 16.35 13.38
CA LEU A 137 -10.24 15.47 14.54
C LEU A 137 -8.92 15.66 15.30
N LEU A 138 -7.95 16.36 14.70
CA LEU A 138 -6.65 16.64 15.32
C LEU A 138 -6.67 17.83 16.29
N LYS A 139 -7.85 18.39 16.54
CA LYS A 139 -8.01 19.44 17.55
C LYS A 139 -7.68 18.87 18.93
N GLY A 140 -6.95 19.67 19.72
CA GLY A 140 -6.73 19.41 21.13
C GLY A 140 -7.92 19.82 22.01
N GLY A 141 -7.77 19.62 23.30
CA GLY A 141 -8.71 20.10 24.33
C GLY A 141 -8.13 21.31 25.08
N TYR A 142 -9.01 22.11 25.65
CA TYR A 142 -8.68 23.22 26.56
C TYR A 142 -9.63 23.16 27.75
N SER A 143 -9.09 23.42 28.96
CA SER A 143 -9.87 23.55 30.18
C SER A 143 -9.33 24.74 30.98
N GLU A 144 -10.21 25.69 31.26
CA GLU A 144 -9.91 26.89 32.06
C GLU A 144 -10.09 26.59 33.55
N ASN A 145 -9.20 27.16 34.37
CA ASN A 145 -9.28 27.11 35.84
C ASN A 145 -9.45 25.70 36.43
N VAL A 146 -8.69 24.69 35.92
CA VAL A 146 -8.65 23.35 36.51
C VAL A 146 -8.13 23.33 37.93
N SER A 147 -7.42 24.41 38.30
CA SER A 147 -7.01 24.82 39.64
C SER A 147 -6.90 26.34 39.66
N THR A 148 -6.74 26.96 40.82
CA THR A 148 -6.63 28.42 40.93
C THR A 148 -5.48 28.96 40.07
N GLY A 149 -5.82 29.71 39.02
CA GLY A 149 -4.87 30.30 38.08
C GLY A 149 -4.14 29.30 37.16
N VAL A 150 -4.68 28.09 36.96
CA VAL A 150 -4.09 27.06 36.12
C VAL A 150 -5.06 26.65 35.00
N ASP A 151 -4.66 26.87 33.78
CA ASP A 151 -5.32 26.37 32.57
C ASP A 151 -4.57 25.16 32.02
N VAL A 152 -5.28 24.21 31.39
CA VAL A 152 -4.70 23.00 30.77
C VAL A 152 -5.15 22.92 29.33
N PHE A 153 -4.21 22.62 28.44
CA PHE A 153 -4.52 22.29 27.06
C PHE A 153 -3.79 21.02 26.61
N SER A 154 -4.34 20.34 25.62
CA SER A 154 -3.73 19.20 24.96
C SER A 154 -3.55 19.46 23.48
N ILE A 155 -2.47 18.96 22.91
CA ILE A 155 -2.20 18.98 21.47
C ILE A 155 -2.00 17.54 20.97
N ARG A 156 -2.32 17.31 19.70
CA ARG A 156 -2.07 16.04 19.04
C ARG A 156 -0.84 16.17 18.15
N GLN A 157 0.11 15.28 18.33
CA GLN A 157 1.36 15.24 17.56
C GLN A 157 1.49 13.87 16.86
N SER A 158 2.24 13.83 15.75
CA SER A 158 2.58 12.59 15.08
C SER A 158 3.53 11.74 15.94
N LEU A 159 3.44 10.42 15.76
CA LEU A 159 4.31 9.45 16.45
C LEU A 159 5.70 9.35 15.83
N GLY A 160 5.83 9.69 14.54
CA GLY A 160 7.06 9.55 13.77
C GLY A 160 6.91 8.59 12.61
N VAL A 161 7.67 7.51 12.61
CA VAL A 161 7.57 6.43 11.62
C VAL A 161 6.65 5.34 12.15
N VAL A 162 5.66 4.95 11.36
CA VAL A 162 4.76 3.83 11.66
C VAL A 162 4.97 2.70 10.65
N ALA A 163 4.87 1.46 11.12
CA ALA A 163 4.99 0.27 10.28
C ALA A 163 3.61 -0.37 10.06
N ILE A 164 3.37 -0.82 8.82
CA ILE A 164 2.18 -1.56 8.42
C ILE A 164 2.62 -2.90 7.88
N ILE A 165 2.13 -3.99 8.48
CA ILE A 165 2.32 -5.36 8.00
C ILE A 165 0.96 -5.86 7.53
N SER A 166 0.78 -5.97 6.22
CA SER A 166 -0.50 -6.34 5.63
C SER A 166 -0.56 -7.82 5.27
N PRO A 167 -1.76 -8.44 5.38
CA PRO A 167 -2.00 -9.83 5.04
C PRO A 167 -2.20 -10.00 3.52
N PHE A 168 -2.15 -11.27 3.07
CA PHE A 168 -2.41 -11.60 1.66
C PHE A 168 -3.90 -11.54 1.28
N ASN A 169 -4.81 -11.81 2.20
CA ASN A 169 -6.24 -11.97 1.87
C ASN A 169 -6.96 -10.66 1.50
N PHE A 170 -6.38 -9.49 1.86
CA PHE A 170 -6.84 -8.16 1.48
C PHE A 170 -5.63 -7.24 1.21
N PRO A 171 -4.93 -7.48 0.09
CA PRO A 171 -3.63 -6.86 -0.19
C PRO A 171 -3.70 -5.34 -0.37
N ALA A 172 -4.80 -4.81 -0.90
CA ALA A 172 -5.01 -3.37 -1.06
C ALA A 172 -5.78 -2.74 0.10
N MET A 173 -6.86 -3.39 0.57
CA MET A 173 -7.74 -2.82 1.59
C MET A 173 -6.99 -2.49 2.89
N VAL A 174 -6.18 -3.43 3.39
CA VAL A 174 -5.51 -3.24 4.67
C VAL A 174 -4.47 -2.12 4.64
N PRO A 175 -3.58 -2.00 3.64
CA PRO A 175 -2.76 -0.80 3.50
C PRO A 175 -3.58 0.49 3.40
N LEU A 176 -4.67 0.49 2.64
CA LEU A 176 -5.54 1.66 2.47
C LEU A 176 -6.29 2.05 3.75
N TRP A 177 -6.47 1.15 4.72
CA TRP A 177 -7.03 1.48 6.02
C TRP A 177 -6.08 2.28 6.90
N PHE A 178 -4.77 2.06 6.77
CA PHE A 178 -3.80 2.64 7.70
C PHE A 178 -2.98 3.78 7.08
N VAL A 179 -2.57 3.65 5.83
CA VAL A 179 -1.69 4.64 5.17
C VAL A 179 -2.31 6.05 5.16
N PRO A 180 -3.55 6.26 4.67
CA PRO A 180 -4.13 7.60 4.62
C PRO A 180 -4.27 8.24 5.99
N ILE A 181 -4.67 7.45 7.00
CA ILE A 181 -4.82 7.92 8.38
C ILE A 181 -3.46 8.30 8.98
N ALA A 182 -2.44 7.44 8.80
CA ALA A 182 -1.10 7.70 9.29
C ALA A 182 -0.52 9.00 8.71
N ILE A 183 -0.65 9.18 7.39
CA ILE A 183 -0.21 10.38 6.66
C ILE A 183 -0.99 11.62 7.11
N ALA A 184 -2.31 11.53 7.25
CA ALA A 184 -3.15 12.64 7.77
C ALA A 184 -2.70 13.09 9.15
N CYS A 185 -2.37 12.15 10.03
CA CYS A 185 -1.87 12.41 11.38
C CYS A 185 -0.41 12.92 11.42
N GLY A 186 0.26 13.01 10.27
CA GLY A 186 1.62 13.55 10.14
C GLY A 186 2.74 12.56 10.37
N ASN A 187 2.47 11.26 10.23
CA ASN A 187 3.49 10.21 10.32
C ASN A 187 4.10 9.89 8.95
N ALA A 188 5.32 9.38 8.95
CA ALA A 188 5.88 8.63 7.84
C ALA A 188 5.49 7.15 7.97
N VAL A 189 5.46 6.42 6.85
CA VAL A 189 4.95 5.05 6.79
C VAL A 189 5.97 4.13 6.11
N VAL A 190 6.18 2.96 6.71
CA VAL A 190 6.86 1.82 6.10
C VAL A 190 5.86 0.68 5.99
N ILE A 191 5.69 0.14 4.77
CA ILE A 191 4.74 -0.93 4.50
C ILE A 191 5.50 -2.21 4.15
N LYS A 192 5.14 -3.31 4.78
CA LYS A 192 5.53 -4.67 4.41
C LYS A 192 4.30 -5.40 3.88
N PRO A 193 4.10 -5.51 2.55
CA PRO A 193 3.03 -6.33 1.97
C PRO A 193 3.24 -7.82 2.26
N SER A 194 2.26 -8.64 1.92
CA SER A 194 2.45 -10.09 1.92
C SER A 194 3.43 -10.51 0.82
N GLU A 195 4.23 -11.52 1.07
CA GLU A 195 5.09 -12.16 0.06
C GLU A 195 4.30 -13.01 -0.94
N LYS A 196 3.02 -13.20 -0.73
CA LYS A 196 2.14 -13.94 -1.65
C LYS A 196 1.51 -13.05 -2.69
N ASP A 197 1.21 -11.80 -2.31
CA ASP A 197 0.63 -10.74 -3.16
C ASP A 197 1.39 -9.43 -2.84
N PRO A 198 2.63 -9.28 -3.30
CA PRO A 198 3.52 -8.19 -2.93
C PRO A 198 3.15 -6.81 -3.52
#